data_b2537bdde4a24a0e136ad0d559af8554
#
_entry.id   b2537bdde4a24a0e136ad0d559af8554
#
_cell.length_a   1.000
_cell.length_b   1.000
_cell.length_c   1.000
_cell.angle_alpha   90.00
_cell.angle_beta   90.00
_cell.angle_gamma   90.00
#
_symmetry.space_group_name_H-M   'P 1'
#
loop_
_entity.id
_entity.type
_entity.pdbx_description
1 polymer ?
#
loop_
_entity_poly.entity_id
_entity_poly.type
_entity_poly.pdbx_seq_one_letter_code
_entity_poly.pdbx_strand_id
1 'polypeptide(L)' 'MAEAATVFWHPVEMMKPIPGKKILHGKERKFESVENAVIFVMESLSDSDRGTAMIQTDQRSIHHPDIQAIYAGIKRNKSP' A
#
# COMPACT_ATOMS: atom_id res chain seq x y z
N MET A 1 -12.95 17.03 0.11
CA MET A 1 -11.74 16.85 0.94
C MET A 1 -11.14 15.49 0.69
N ALA A 2 -9.83 15.42 0.63
CA ALA A 2 -9.15 14.15 0.42
C ALA A 2 -9.19 13.33 1.71
N GLU A 3 -9.41 12.04 1.55
CA GLU A 3 -9.42 11.10 2.66
C GLU A 3 -7.98 10.69 2.96
N ALA A 4 -7.48 11.01 4.15
CA ALA A 4 -6.13 10.63 4.54
C ALA A 4 -5.99 9.11 4.57
N ALA A 5 -4.85 8.62 4.12
CA ALA A 5 -4.63 7.18 3.99
C ALA A 5 -3.23 6.81 4.46
N THR A 6 -3.12 5.64 5.08
CA THR A 6 -1.84 5.08 5.50
C THR A 6 -1.62 3.77 4.78
N VAL A 7 -0.46 3.62 4.14
CA VAL A 7 -0.09 2.38 3.47
C VAL A 7 0.73 1.54 4.44
N PHE A 8 0.33 0.28 4.57
CA PHE A 8 1.09 -0.71 5.35
C PHE A 8 1.54 -1.81 4.40
N TRP A 9 2.78 -2.27 4.54
CA TRP A 9 3.25 -3.41 3.76
C TRP A 9 4.36 -4.13 4.52
N HIS A 10 4.56 -5.38 4.17
CA HIS A 10 5.60 -6.22 4.76
C HIS A 10 6.56 -6.64 3.67
N PRO A 11 7.77 -6.06 3.61
CA PRO A 11 8.76 -6.50 2.64
C PRO A 11 9.07 -7.98 2.84
N VAL A 12 9.08 -8.73 1.75
CA VAL A 12 9.29 -10.17 1.81
C VAL A 12 10.61 -10.52 2.49
N GLU A 13 11.64 -9.72 2.24
CA GLU A 13 12.94 -9.96 2.86
C GLU A 13 12.91 -9.87 4.38
N MET A 14 12.01 -9.09 4.91
CA MET A 14 11.88 -8.91 6.36
C MET A 14 11.00 -9.97 7.00
N MET A 15 10.37 -10.83 6.21
CA MET A 15 9.52 -11.90 6.74
C MET A 15 10.30 -13.13 7.14
N LYS A 16 11.58 -13.20 6.81
CA LYS A 16 12.39 -14.35 7.20
C LYS A 16 12.68 -14.29 8.70
N PRO A 17 12.34 -15.34 9.45
CA PRO A 17 12.63 -15.34 10.88
C PRO A 17 14.13 -15.41 11.11
N ILE A 18 14.64 -14.51 11.95
CA ILE A 18 16.02 -14.53 12.38
C ILE A 18 16.01 -15.06 13.80
N PRO A 19 16.70 -16.19 14.08
CA PRO A 19 16.70 -16.75 15.42
C PRO A 19 17.14 -15.73 16.46
N GLY A 20 16.37 -15.62 17.53
CA GLY A 20 16.69 -14.73 18.63
C GLY A 20 16.28 -13.28 18.45
N LYS A 21 15.69 -12.93 17.33
CA LYS A 21 15.20 -11.56 17.11
C LYS A 21 13.69 -11.54 16.95
N LYS A 22 13.07 -10.47 17.42
CA LYS A 22 11.65 -10.29 17.23
C LYS A 22 11.35 -10.09 15.75
N ILE A 23 10.16 -10.52 15.35
CA ILE A 23 9.68 -10.28 14.00
C ILE A 23 9.65 -8.78 13.77
N LEU A 24 10.25 -8.35 12.67
CA LEU A 24 10.25 -6.94 12.34
C LEU A 24 8.85 -6.51 11.93
N HIS A 25 8.47 -5.33 12.38
CA HIS A 25 7.19 -4.75 11.99
C HIS A 25 7.21 -4.41 10.52
N GLY A 26 6.03 -4.44 9.90
CA GLY A 26 5.88 -3.96 8.54
C GLY A 26 6.20 -2.47 8.46
N LYS A 27 6.37 -2.01 7.26
CA LYS A 27 6.58 -0.59 7.00
C LYS A 27 5.25 0.12 6.81
N GLU A 28 5.23 1.41 7.12
CA GLU A 28 4.04 2.22 6.86
C GLU A 28 4.43 3.59 6.33
N ARG A 29 3.51 4.19 5.60
CA ARG A 29 3.69 5.54 5.10
C ARG A 29 2.33 6.23 4.99
N LYS A 30 2.27 7.49 5.41
CA LYS A 30 1.04 8.26 5.41
C LYS A 30 0.94 9.15 4.18
N PHE A 31 -0.27 9.30 3.68
CA PHE A 31 -0.56 10.13 2.51
C PHE A 31 -1.77 10.99 2.78
N GLU A 32 -1.86 12.10 2.07
CA GLU A 32 -2.98 13.01 2.22
C GLU A 32 -4.25 12.52 1.54
N SER A 33 -4.12 11.58 0.60
CA SER A 33 -5.28 11.06 -0.13
C SER A 33 -5.11 9.59 -0.46
N VAL A 34 -6.23 8.93 -0.67
CA VAL A 34 -6.24 7.53 -1.13
C VAL A 34 -5.56 7.40 -2.48
N GLU A 35 -5.77 8.38 -3.38
CA GLU A 35 -5.15 8.34 -4.70
C GLU A 35 -3.63 8.29 -4.60
N ASN A 36 -3.03 9.15 -3.77
CA ASN A 36 -1.59 9.16 -3.60
C ASN A 36 -1.09 7.86 -3.00
N ALA A 37 -1.83 7.31 -2.06
CA ALA A 37 -1.47 6.03 -1.44
C ALA A 37 -1.50 4.90 -2.48
N VAL A 38 -2.53 4.86 -3.31
CA VAL A 38 -2.65 3.85 -4.36
C VAL A 38 -1.50 3.97 -5.36
N ILE A 39 -1.18 5.18 -5.78
CA ILE A 39 -0.08 5.41 -6.72
C ILE A 39 1.24 4.93 -6.11
N PHE A 40 1.48 5.22 -4.85
CA PHE A 40 2.67 4.76 -4.17
C PHE A 40 2.77 3.23 -4.20
N VAL A 41 1.68 2.54 -3.85
CA VAL A 41 1.69 1.08 -3.83
C VAL A 41 1.97 0.52 -5.22
N MET A 42 1.34 1.07 -6.24
CA MET A 42 1.44 0.51 -7.58
C MET A 42 2.72 0.90 -8.32
N GLU A 43 3.32 2.03 -7.98
CA GLU A 43 4.48 2.53 -8.71
C GLU A 43 5.79 2.47 -7.93
N SER A 44 5.74 2.51 -6.62
CA SER A 44 6.95 2.55 -5.79
C SER A 44 7.30 1.23 -5.13
N LEU A 45 6.31 0.38 -4.85
CA LEU A 45 6.58 -0.91 -4.23
C LEU A 45 6.87 -1.97 -5.30
N SER A 46 7.74 -2.92 -4.95
CA SER A 46 8.00 -4.06 -5.82
C SER A 46 6.76 -4.96 -5.89
N ASP A 47 6.74 -5.88 -6.86
CA ASP A 47 5.62 -6.81 -7.02
C ASP A 47 5.40 -7.63 -5.75
N SER A 48 6.48 -8.05 -5.11
CA SER A 48 6.38 -8.84 -3.88
C SER A 48 5.77 -8.01 -2.74
N ASP A 49 6.20 -6.77 -2.61
CA ASP A 49 5.70 -5.90 -1.54
C ASP A 49 4.25 -5.52 -1.77
N ARG A 50 3.85 -5.36 -3.03
CA ARG A 50 2.45 -5.04 -3.36
C ARG A 50 1.49 -6.11 -2.86
N GLY A 51 1.91 -7.36 -2.90
CA GLY A 51 1.07 -8.46 -2.45
C GLY A 51 0.71 -8.39 -0.98
N THR A 52 1.52 -7.71 -0.17
CA THR A 52 1.25 -7.55 1.25
C THR A 52 0.70 -6.17 1.60
N ALA A 53 0.60 -5.29 0.62
CA ALA A 53 0.21 -3.90 0.87
C ALA A 53 -1.26 -3.77 1.21
N MET A 54 -1.56 -2.85 2.13
CA MET A 54 -2.91 -2.50 2.52
C MET A 54 -2.95 -1.00 2.76
N ILE A 55 -4.04 -0.38 2.35
CA ILE A 55 -4.25 1.04 2.61
C ILE A 55 -5.35 1.16 3.65
N GLN A 56 -5.09 1.90 4.71
CA GLN A 56 -6.08 2.10 5.76
C GLN A 56 -6.45 3.58 5.86
N THR A 57 -7.76 3.84 5.90
CA THR A 57 -8.29 5.18 6.16
C THR A 57 -9.11 5.16 7.43
N ASP A 58 -9.66 6.29 7.83
CA ASP A 58 -10.54 6.36 8.98
C ASP A 58 -11.84 5.56 8.80
N GLN A 59 -12.20 5.28 7.56
CA GLN A 59 -13.48 4.68 7.24
C GLN A 59 -13.39 3.26 6.69
N ARG A 60 -12.24 2.87 6.16
CA ARG A 60 -12.13 1.59 5.47
C ARG A 60 -10.71 1.11 5.36
N SER A 61 -10.56 -0.17 5.03
CA SER A 61 -9.28 -0.78 4.69
C SER A 61 -9.36 -1.25 3.24
N ILE A 62 -8.32 -0.95 2.46
CA ILE A 62 -8.28 -1.28 1.03
C ILE A 62 -7.15 -2.29 0.83
N HIS A 63 -7.51 -3.46 0.30
CA HIS A 63 -6.55 -4.54 0.07
C HIS A 63 -6.10 -4.56 -1.39
N HIS A 64 -5.09 -5.35 -1.66
CA HIS A 64 -4.40 -5.37 -2.95
C HIS A 64 -5.32 -5.43 -4.19
N PRO A 65 -6.31 -6.34 -4.24
CA PRO A 65 -7.17 -6.38 -5.43
C PRO A 65 -7.93 -5.07 -5.66
N ASP A 66 -8.39 -4.44 -4.59
CA ASP A 66 -9.10 -3.18 -4.69
C ASP A 66 -8.16 -2.03 -5.04
N ILE A 67 -6.92 -2.09 -4.54
CA ILE A 67 -5.91 -1.09 -4.87
C ILE A 67 -5.66 -1.10 -6.37
N GLN A 68 -5.55 -2.28 -6.99
CA GLN A 68 -5.37 -2.40 -8.42
C GLN A 68 -6.54 -1.78 -9.19
N ALA A 69 -7.75 -2.02 -8.73
CA ALA A 69 -8.94 -1.48 -9.39
C ALA A 69 -8.97 0.04 -9.31
N ILE A 70 -8.64 0.60 -8.16
CA ILE A 70 -8.59 2.05 -7.98
C ILE A 70 -7.50 2.66 -8.87
N TYR A 71 -6.34 2.02 -8.93
CA TYR A 71 -5.24 2.51 -9.75
C TYR A 71 -5.63 2.53 -11.23
N ALA A 72 -6.29 1.49 -11.70
CA ALA A 72 -6.76 1.46 -13.08
C ALA A 72 -7.71 2.62 -13.37
N GLY A 73 -8.58 2.94 -12.42
CA GLY A 73 -9.47 4.09 -12.54
C GLY A 73 -8.74 5.42 -12.58
N ILE A 74 -7.72 5.57 -11.75
CA ILE A 74 -6.90 6.79 -11.72
C ILE A 74 -6.20 6.97 -13.05
N LYS A 75 -5.59 5.93 -13.59
CA LYS A 75 -4.89 6.01 -14.87
C LYS A 75 -5.84 6.34 -16.01
N ARG A 76 -7.03 5.77 -15.97
CA ARG A 76 -8.04 6.05 -17.01
C ARG A 76 -8.46 7.51 -17.00
N ASN A 77 -8.61 8.07 -15.80
CA ASN A 77 -9.03 9.47 -15.65
C ASN A 77 -7.94 10.45 -16.03
N LYS A 78 -6.67 10.02 -15.96
CA LYS A 78 -5.55 10.88 -16.31
C LYS A 78 -5.10 10.75 -17.75
N SER A 79 -5.81 9.99 -18.55
CA SER A 79 -5.48 9.88 -19.96
C SER A 79 -5.64 11.23 -20.63
N PRO A 80 -4.69 11.60 -21.48
CA PRO A 80 -4.80 12.87 -22.19
C PRO A 80 -5.96 12.90 -23.16
#